data_5a8e2cd072aa29290995fbef1495f20a
#
_entry.id   5a8e2cd072aa29290995fbef1495f20a
#
_cell.length_a   1.000
_cell.length_b   1.000
_cell.length_c   1.000
_cell.angle_alpha   90.00
_cell.angle_beta   90.00
_cell.angle_gamma   90.00
#
_symmetry.space_group_name_H-M   'P 1'
#
loop_
_entity.id
_entity.type
_entity.pdbx_description
1 polymer ?
#
loop_
_entity_poly.entity_id
_entity_poly.type
_entity_poly.pdbx_seq_one_letter_code
_entity_poly.pdbx_strand_id
1 'polypeptide(L)'
;MEKITALIDKIYADAFPQALRERLLATIVEARDTTKLPRKTHWDEQDVVLITYADQFREPGKPTLNTFSRFYQQHLHATFPLVHLLPFYPYSSDDGFSVINYHQVDPLCGDWQDIALLHQETRLMFDFVCNHMSAHSAWFKHYLAQDEGWDDFFISLPPTTDLSAVTRPRTSPLLTPFTLENGEIRFVWTTFSADQIDLNFARPRVLVRMVEVLLDYLKRGADYVRLDAVGYMWKTPGTNCIHLEKTHLLVKLFRAIANVVAPGTVIITETNVPHKDNISYFGNGQDEAQMVYQFSLPPLVLHAIHTGSARALRQWASTLQVGNGNTTFFNFLASHDGIGLNPARGILSEVEITALVRDLALEGALISYKNNPDGSTSPYEINVTYFDALNREGDDDETRLKRFMLAHAILLAFPGVPAIYIQSILGSRNDYDGVREAGHNRAINRQKYSLSAIEDALVNSTGLRHQVYTRLSKLIQQRRRLAAFHPDNPMTLFQSDNALLIMKRYSHNGGDELLCVFNLSGRQIEASLPEAHLFQDVVSGEKIDGTQPVTLDAWQFMWLR
;
A
#
# COMPACT_ATOMS: atom_id res chain seq x y z
N MET A 1 24.05 14.30 10.00
CA MET A 1 25.14 13.39 9.60
C MET A 1 25.56 12.42 10.72
N GLU A 2 25.74 12.86 11.95
CA GLU A 2 26.13 11.98 13.09
C GLU A 2 25.20 10.77 13.27
N LYS A 3 23.89 10.99 13.20
CA LYS A 3 22.91 9.90 13.31
C LYS A 3 23.08 8.85 12.19
N ILE A 4 23.37 9.31 10.96
CA ILE A 4 23.60 8.42 9.81
C ILE A 4 24.84 7.57 10.04
N THR A 5 25.94 8.20 10.46
CA THR A 5 27.20 7.50 10.78
C THR A 5 26.97 6.46 11.89
N ALA A 6 26.31 6.85 12.98
CA ALA A 6 26.02 5.94 14.09
C ALA A 6 25.15 4.73 13.67
N LEU A 7 24.21 4.91 12.76
CA LEU A 7 23.39 3.83 12.23
C LEU A 7 24.21 2.88 11.34
N ILE A 8 25.10 3.40 10.49
CA ILE A 8 26.02 2.58 9.70
C ILE A 8 26.91 1.73 10.62
N ASP A 9 27.43 2.32 11.71
CA ASP A 9 28.24 1.58 12.68
C ASP A 9 27.44 0.47 13.38
N LYS A 10 26.19 0.73 13.76
CA LYS A 10 25.32 -0.29 14.36
C LYS A 10 25.00 -1.46 13.42
N ILE A 11 24.88 -1.18 12.12
CA ILE A 11 24.53 -2.22 11.12
C ILE A 11 25.76 -3.07 10.80
N TYR A 12 26.91 -2.43 10.54
CA TYR A 12 28.06 -3.09 9.93
C TYR A 12 29.30 -3.17 10.83
N ALA A 13 29.38 -2.38 11.88
CA ALA A 13 30.59 -2.25 12.70
C ALA A 13 31.85 -2.01 11.83
N ASP A 14 32.90 -2.78 12.03
CA ASP A 14 34.15 -2.67 11.28
C ASP A 14 34.08 -3.26 9.84
N ALA A 15 32.97 -3.90 9.47
CA ALA A 15 32.82 -4.49 8.14
C ALA A 15 32.59 -3.45 7.03
N PHE A 16 32.33 -2.18 7.40
CA PHE A 16 32.13 -1.11 6.40
C PHE A 16 33.47 -0.43 6.10
N PRO A 17 34.04 -0.60 4.88
CA PRO A 17 35.33 0.00 4.53
C PRO A 17 35.30 1.53 4.66
N GLN A 18 36.35 2.11 5.26
CA GLN A 18 36.44 3.54 5.56
C GLN A 18 36.29 4.41 4.29
N ALA A 19 36.99 4.07 3.23
CA ALA A 19 36.92 4.81 1.97
C ALA A 19 35.52 4.80 1.35
N LEU A 20 34.80 3.67 1.46
CA LEU A 20 33.44 3.54 0.96
C LEU A 20 32.45 4.35 1.81
N ARG A 21 32.67 4.38 3.14
CA ARG A 21 31.91 5.21 4.08
C ARG A 21 32.06 6.70 3.78
N GLU A 22 33.28 7.17 3.63
CA GLU A 22 33.57 8.57 3.30
C GLU A 22 32.90 8.99 1.97
N ARG A 23 32.99 8.15 0.97
CA ARG A 23 32.30 8.36 -0.30
C ARG A 23 30.78 8.43 -0.13
N LEU A 24 30.17 7.50 0.61
CA LEU A 24 28.74 7.49 0.86
C LEU A 24 28.29 8.78 1.57
N LEU A 25 28.99 9.20 2.62
CA LEU A 25 28.67 10.41 3.34
C LEU A 25 28.82 11.67 2.46
N ALA A 26 29.85 11.73 1.61
CA ALA A 26 30.03 12.80 0.65
C ALA A 26 28.86 12.86 -0.38
N THR A 27 28.44 11.71 -0.88
CA THR A 27 27.29 11.62 -1.80
C THR A 27 25.98 12.09 -1.15
N ILE A 28 25.76 11.77 0.12
CA ILE A 28 24.59 12.25 0.87
C ILE A 28 24.63 13.77 1.06
N VAL A 29 25.80 14.34 1.37
CA VAL A 29 25.99 15.79 1.49
C VAL A 29 25.71 16.49 0.16
N GLU A 30 26.27 16.00 -0.94
CA GLU A 30 26.01 16.52 -2.27
C GLU A 30 24.51 16.48 -2.62
N ALA A 31 23.86 15.36 -2.33
CA ALA A 31 22.41 15.21 -2.55
C ALA A 31 21.61 16.24 -1.73
N ARG A 32 21.96 16.46 -0.45
CA ARG A 32 21.34 17.49 0.38
C ARG A 32 21.48 18.88 -0.23
N ASP A 33 22.67 19.22 -0.70
CA ASP A 33 22.96 20.56 -1.22
C ASP A 33 22.32 20.82 -2.60
N THR A 34 22.01 19.75 -3.33
CA THR A 34 21.41 19.83 -4.69
C THR A 34 19.90 19.58 -4.71
N THR A 35 19.31 18.98 -3.69
CA THR A 35 17.87 18.73 -3.61
C THR A 35 17.15 19.99 -3.11
N LYS A 36 16.42 20.66 -4.01
CA LYS A 36 15.81 21.98 -3.71
C LYS A 36 14.28 22.00 -3.82
N LEU A 37 13.65 20.87 -4.09
CA LEU A 37 12.20 20.80 -4.24
C LEU A 37 11.52 20.91 -2.87
N PRO A 38 10.65 21.91 -2.65
CA PRO A 38 9.94 22.04 -1.39
C PRO A 38 8.97 20.90 -1.20
N ARG A 39 8.78 20.47 0.04
CA ARG A 39 7.84 19.42 0.42
C ARG A 39 6.87 19.91 1.48
N LYS A 40 5.64 19.38 1.44
CA LYS A 40 4.69 19.58 2.53
C LYS A 40 5.21 18.86 3.77
N THR A 41 5.32 19.58 4.88
CA THR A 41 5.94 19.05 6.10
C THR A 41 5.00 18.25 6.99
N HIS A 42 3.69 18.41 6.80
CA HIS A 42 2.66 17.78 7.62
C HIS A 42 1.50 17.30 6.75
N TRP A 43 0.88 16.17 7.12
CA TRP A 43 -0.38 15.73 6.52
C TRP A 43 -1.57 16.41 7.21
N ASP A 44 -2.69 16.44 6.51
CA ASP A 44 -3.96 16.94 7.02
C ASP A 44 -5.15 16.20 6.40
N GLU A 45 -6.36 16.63 6.68
CA GLU A 45 -7.59 16.03 6.17
C GLU A 45 -7.73 16.11 4.65
N GLN A 46 -6.98 16.99 3.99
CA GLN A 46 -7.02 17.10 2.53
C GLN A 46 -6.22 16.01 1.84
N ASP A 47 -5.32 15.32 2.56
CA ASP A 47 -4.47 14.30 1.99
C ASP A 47 -5.25 13.01 1.73
N VAL A 48 -5.43 12.70 0.46
CA VAL A 48 -6.00 11.46 -0.06
C VAL A 48 -5.12 11.00 -1.21
N VAL A 49 -4.69 9.75 -1.18
CA VAL A 49 -3.75 9.20 -2.15
C VAL A 49 -4.49 8.41 -3.23
N LEU A 50 -4.13 8.64 -4.49
CA LEU A 50 -4.48 7.75 -5.59
C LEU A 50 -3.35 6.74 -5.80
N ILE A 51 -3.65 5.44 -5.74
CA ILE A 51 -2.70 4.37 -6.08
C ILE A 51 -2.95 3.97 -7.54
N THR A 52 -1.94 4.06 -8.40
CA THR A 52 -2.07 3.72 -9.81
C THR A 52 -0.76 3.26 -10.44
N TYR A 53 -0.86 2.46 -11.50
CA TYR A 53 0.23 2.27 -12.43
C TYR A 53 0.38 3.48 -13.36
N ALA A 54 1.62 3.77 -13.76
CA ALA A 54 1.91 4.82 -14.74
C ALA A 54 1.35 4.49 -16.15
N ASP A 55 1.17 3.20 -16.45
CA ASP A 55 0.62 2.71 -17.71
C ASP A 55 -0.87 2.31 -17.62
N GLN A 56 -1.60 2.86 -16.66
CA GLN A 56 -3.02 2.55 -16.43
C GLN A 56 -3.90 2.85 -17.63
N PHE A 57 -3.63 3.96 -18.32
CA PHE A 57 -4.33 4.39 -19.53
C PHE A 57 -3.38 4.44 -20.71
N ARG A 58 -3.87 3.97 -21.86
CA ARG A 58 -3.05 3.85 -23.07
C ARG A 58 -3.70 4.56 -24.25
N GLU A 59 -2.85 5.18 -25.04
CA GLU A 59 -3.19 5.72 -26.36
C GLU A 59 -2.12 5.24 -27.36
N PRO A 60 -2.51 4.87 -28.59
CA PRO A 60 -1.55 4.44 -29.61
C PRO A 60 -0.46 5.50 -29.85
N GLY A 61 0.81 5.10 -29.81
CA GLY A 61 1.95 5.95 -30.12
C GLY A 61 2.31 7.03 -29.10
N LYS A 62 1.69 7.02 -27.90
CA LYS A 62 1.99 7.99 -26.82
C LYS A 62 2.60 7.33 -25.61
N PRO A 63 3.57 7.98 -24.93
CA PRO A 63 4.03 7.55 -23.62
C PRO A 63 2.88 7.55 -22.62
N THR A 64 2.78 6.52 -21.80
CA THR A 64 1.63 6.34 -20.91
C THR A 64 1.54 7.38 -19.81
N LEU A 65 2.66 7.93 -19.31
CA LEU A 65 2.66 9.05 -18.36
C LEU A 65 2.01 10.31 -18.94
N ASN A 66 2.20 10.57 -20.22
CA ASN A 66 1.56 11.70 -20.90
C ASN A 66 0.04 11.53 -20.93
N THR A 67 -0.42 10.33 -21.30
CA THR A 67 -1.85 9.96 -21.28
C THR A 67 -2.42 10.02 -19.86
N PHE A 68 -1.72 9.48 -18.86
CA PHE A 68 -2.14 9.54 -17.47
C PHE A 68 -2.25 10.99 -16.96
N SER A 69 -1.27 11.85 -17.25
CA SER A 69 -1.28 13.25 -16.82
C SER A 69 -2.52 13.99 -17.31
N ARG A 70 -2.92 13.77 -18.57
CA ARG A 70 -4.14 14.36 -19.12
C ARG A 70 -5.40 13.84 -18.44
N PHE A 71 -5.50 12.53 -18.22
CA PHE A 71 -6.62 11.93 -17.50
C PHE A 71 -6.69 12.45 -16.05
N TYR A 72 -5.55 12.55 -15.38
CA TYR A 72 -5.46 13.09 -14.03
C TYR A 72 -5.97 14.53 -13.96
N GLN A 73 -5.51 15.41 -14.85
CA GLN A 73 -5.94 16.80 -14.87
C GLN A 73 -7.45 16.94 -15.11
N GLN A 74 -8.02 16.14 -15.99
CA GLN A 74 -9.43 16.24 -16.38
C GLN A 74 -10.37 15.59 -15.35
N HIS A 75 -9.97 14.49 -14.73
CA HIS A 75 -10.89 13.62 -13.98
C HIS A 75 -10.52 13.41 -12.51
N LEU A 76 -9.28 13.59 -12.11
CA LEU A 76 -8.80 13.18 -10.79
C LEU A 76 -8.19 14.31 -9.95
N HIS A 77 -7.75 15.39 -10.57
CA HIS A 77 -7.03 16.49 -9.90
C HIS A 77 -7.82 17.10 -8.73
N ALA A 78 -9.13 17.30 -8.89
CA ALA A 78 -9.98 17.85 -7.83
C ALA A 78 -10.16 16.91 -6.63
N THR A 79 -9.89 15.62 -6.82
CA THR A 79 -10.14 14.57 -5.83
C THR A 79 -8.87 14.15 -5.10
N PHE A 80 -7.74 14.01 -5.80
CA PHE A 80 -6.50 13.46 -5.27
C PHE A 80 -5.34 14.45 -5.34
N PRO A 81 -4.83 14.94 -4.20
CA PRO A 81 -3.66 15.84 -4.15
C PRO A 81 -2.32 15.09 -4.14
N LEU A 82 -2.33 13.78 -4.07
CA LEU A 82 -1.14 12.92 -4.04
C LEU A 82 -1.39 11.66 -4.87
N VAL A 83 -0.44 11.33 -5.74
CA VAL A 83 -0.49 10.14 -6.59
C VAL A 83 0.67 9.21 -6.24
N HIS A 84 0.34 7.99 -5.86
CA HIS A 84 1.28 6.89 -5.78
C HIS A 84 1.40 6.23 -7.15
N LEU A 85 2.53 6.46 -7.81
CA LEU A 85 2.91 5.70 -8.99
C LEU A 85 3.60 4.42 -8.56
N LEU A 86 2.96 3.28 -8.82
CA LEU A 86 3.57 1.96 -8.68
C LEU A 86 4.83 1.90 -9.56
N PRO A 87 5.75 0.94 -9.37
CA PRO A 87 7.04 0.98 -10.03
C PRO A 87 6.92 1.23 -11.54
N PHE A 88 7.52 2.32 -11.99
CA PHE A 88 7.50 2.79 -13.38
C PHE A 88 8.87 2.69 -14.06
N TYR A 89 9.74 1.88 -13.49
CA TYR A 89 11.08 1.59 -13.98
C TYR A 89 11.06 0.41 -14.98
N PRO A 90 12.07 0.23 -15.83
CA PRO A 90 12.19 -0.99 -16.62
C PRO A 90 12.12 -2.23 -15.73
N TYR A 91 11.30 -3.20 -16.11
CA TYR A 91 11.03 -4.39 -15.31
C TYR A 91 10.90 -5.64 -16.18
N SER A 92 10.99 -6.82 -15.57
CA SER A 92 10.88 -8.10 -16.26
C SER A 92 9.63 -8.91 -15.89
N SER A 93 9.06 -8.68 -14.70
CA SER A 93 7.86 -9.39 -14.22
C SER A 93 7.15 -8.64 -13.11
N ASP A 94 6.04 -9.21 -12.64
CA ASP A 94 5.22 -8.70 -11.53
C ASP A 94 4.79 -7.23 -11.69
N ASP A 95 4.51 -6.83 -12.94
CA ASP A 95 4.05 -5.49 -13.30
C ASP A 95 4.86 -4.37 -12.63
N GLY A 96 6.18 -4.45 -12.68
CA GLY A 96 7.09 -3.43 -12.17
C GLY A 96 7.88 -3.83 -10.93
N PHE A 97 7.48 -4.85 -10.17
CA PHE A 97 8.13 -5.23 -8.92
C PHE A 97 9.33 -6.18 -9.09
N SER A 98 9.76 -6.41 -10.32
CA SER A 98 11.05 -7.01 -10.67
C SER A 98 11.85 -6.01 -11.50
N VAL A 99 12.51 -5.08 -10.80
CA VAL A 99 13.15 -3.90 -11.41
C VAL A 99 14.43 -4.30 -12.13
N ILE A 100 14.57 -3.90 -13.40
CA ILE A 100 15.78 -4.07 -14.18
C ILE A 100 16.76 -2.93 -13.93
N ASN A 101 16.28 -1.68 -13.90
CA ASN A 101 17.09 -0.50 -13.68
C ASN A 101 16.33 0.54 -12.83
N TYR A 102 16.80 0.76 -11.62
CA TYR A 102 16.18 1.72 -10.68
C TYR A 102 16.27 3.18 -11.12
N HIS A 103 17.24 3.54 -11.95
CA HIS A 103 17.55 4.92 -12.32
C HIS A 103 16.89 5.38 -13.62
N GLN A 104 16.12 4.53 -14.26
CA GLN A 104 15.47 4.79 -15.54
C GLN A 104 13.95 4.70 -15.41
N VAL A 105 13.23 5.52 -16.15
CA VAL A 105 11.81 5.33 -16.40
C VAL A 105 11.62 4.32 -17.53
N ASP A 106 10.64 3.42 -17.40
CA ASP A 106 10.29 2.48 -18.48
C ASP A 106 9.97 3.28 -19.75
N PRO A 107 10.62 2.99 -20.89
CA PRO A 107 10.38 3.72 -22.14
C PRO A 107 8.92 3.72 -22.62
N LEU A 108 8.13 2.71 -22.27
CA LEU A 108 6.69 2.70 -22.53
C LEU A 108 5.97 3.83 -21.77
N CYS A 109 6.42 4.12 -20.57
CA CYS A 109 5.83 5.18 -19.74
C CYS A 109 6.30 6.57 -20.14
N GLY A 110 7.55 6.71 -20.56
CA GLY A 110 8.16 7.98 -20.91
C GLY A 110 9.55 8.15 -20.33
N ASP A 111 9.84 9.30 -19.77
CA ASP A 111 11.12 9.62 -19.15
C ASP A 111 10.97 10.45 -17.85
N TRP A 112 12.09 10.82 -17.24
CA TRP A 112 12.08 11.64 -16.02
C TRP A 112 11.50 13.03 -16.21
N GLN A 113 11.48 13.56 -17.43
CA GLN A 113 10.82 14.84 -17.70
C GLN A 113 9.30 14.71 -17.57
N ASP A 114 8.72 13.59 -18.03
CA ASP A 114 7.29 13.31 -17.84
C ASP A 114 6.92 13.19 -16.35
N ILE A 115 7.78 12.57 -15.54
CA ILE A 115 7.62 12.55 -14.08
C ILE A 115 7.69 13.96 -13.49
N ALA A 116 8.66 14.78 -13.90
CA ALA A 116 8.79 16.15 -13.42
C ALA A 116 7.58 17.03 -13.80
N LEU A 117 7.02 16.86 -14.99
CA LEU A 117 5.80 17.54 -15.41
C LEU A 117 4.59 17.12 -14.57
N LEU A 118 4.42 15.83 -14.30
CA LEU A 118 3.36 15.35 -13.42
C LEU A 118 3.54 15.89 -11.99
N HIS A 119 4.77 15.97 -11.49
CA HIS A 119 5.07 16.50 -10.16
C HIS A 119 4.70 18.00 -10.02
N GLN A 120 4.64 18.76 -11.10
CA GLN A 120 4.13 20.14 -11.08
C GLN A 120 2.62 20.21 -10.80
N GLU A 121 1.88 19.16 -11.13
CA GLU A 121 0.43 19.10 -10.96
C GLU A 121 0.00 18.46 -9.65
N THR A 122 0.81 17.54 -9.10
CA THR A 122 0.49 16.79 -7.90
C THR A 122 1.74 16.31 -7.16
N ARG A 123 1.62 16.06 -5.86
CA ARG A 123 2.67 15.37 -5.11
C ARG A 123 2.74 13.90 -5.54
N LEU A 124 3.93 13.31 -5.46
CA LEU A 124 4.19 11.95 -5.91
C LEU A 124 4.74 11.07 -4.80
N MET A 125 4.28 9.83 -4.79
CA MET A 125 4.88 8.73 -4.05
C MET A 125 5.55 7.76 -5.03
N PHE A 126 6.82 7.43 -4.78
CA PHE A 126 7.58 6.46 -5.55
C PHE A 126 7.73 5.17 -4.76
N ASP A 127 7.70 4.04 -5.47
CA ASP A 127 8.12 2.76 -4.93
C ASP A 127 9.64 2.64 -4.89
N PHE A 128 10.15 2.28 -3.73
CA PHE A 128 11.52 1.86 -3.53
C PHE A 128 11.52 0.35 -3.28
N VAL A 129 11.69 -0.42 -4.35
CA VAL A 129 11.71 -1.88 -4.33
C VAL A 129 13.07 -2.32 -3.79
N CYS A 130 13.22 -2.24 -2.47
CA CYS A 130 14.52 -2.29 -1.81
C CYS A 130 15.01 -3.70 -1.46
N ASN A 131 14.10 -4.71 -1.42
CA ASN A 131 14.49 -6.05 -1.04
C ASN A 131 15.11 -6.87 -2.17
N HIS A 132 14.70 -6.67 -3.40
CA HIS A 132 15.02 -7.53 -4.54
C HIS A 132 15.03 -6.76 -5.87
N MET A 133 15.56 -7.39 -6.90
CA MET A 133 15.53 -6.88 -8.27
C MET A 133 15.48 -7.99 -9.30
N SER A 134 15.34 -7.63 -10.57
CA SER A 134 15.21 -8.55 -11.70
C SER A 134 16.44 -9.41 -11.92
N ALA A 135 16.22 -10.67 -12.28
CA ALA A 135 17.25 -11.56 -12.83
C ALA A 135 17.84 -11.03 -14.16
N HIS A 136 17.17 -10.11 -14.82
CA HIS A 136 17.62 -9.48 -16.07
C HIS A 136 18.33 -8.13 -15.86
N SER A 137 18.57 -7.72 -14.60
CA SER A 137 19.31 -6.51 -14.28
C SER A 137 20.78 -6.59 -14.66
N ALA A 138 21.40 -5.43 -14.92
CA ALA A 138 22.84 -5.35 -15.11
C ALA A 138 23.60 -5.82 -13.85
N TRP A 139 23.09 -5.53 -12.66
CA TRP A 139 23.71 -5.95 -11.41
C TRP A 139 23.75 -7.47 -11.27
N PHE A 140 22.67 -8.16 -11.64
CA PHE A 140 22.66 -9.62 -11.60
C PHE A 140 23.53 -10.25 -12.69
N LYS A 141 23.65 -9.62 -13.86
CA LYS A 141 24.60 -10.03 -14.90
C LYS A 141 26.06 -9.94 -14.44
N HIS A 142 26.43 -8.86 -13.75
CA HIS A 142 27.76 -8.73 -13.12
C HIS A 142 28.00 -9.81 -12.06
N TYR A 143 26.95 -10.16 -11.29
CA TYR A 143 27.04 -11.28 -10.34
C TYR A 143 27.25 -12.62 -11.06
N LEU A 144 26.52 -12.91 -12.13
CA LEU A 144 26.68 -14.15 -12.90
C LEU A 144 28.06 -14.24 -13.57
N ALA A 145 28.63 -13.11 -13.97
CA ALA A 145 29.97 -13.01 -14.50
C ALA A 145 31.07 -13.10 -13.41
N GLN A 146 30.71 -13.01 -12.14
CA GLN A 146 31.63 -12.94 -11.00
C GLN A 146 32.61 -11.77 -11.12
N ASP A 147 32.14 -10.64 -11.62
CA ASP A 147 32.91 -9.41 -11.71
C ASP A 147 33.36 -8.94 -10.34
N GLU A 148 34.52 -8.30 -10.26
CA GLU A 148 35.07 -7.82 -8.99
C GLU A 148 34.09 -6.88 -8.27
N GLY A 149 33.75 -7.22 -7.02
CA GLY A 149 32.82 -6.46 -6.19
C GLY A 149 31.33 -6.75 -6.43
N TRP A 150 31.01 -7.71 -7.30
CA TRP A 150 29.65 -8.16 -7.55
C TRP A 150 29.42 -9.62 -7.16
N ASP A 151 30.47 -10.36 -6.87
CA ASP A 151 30.48 -11.80 -6.59
C ASP A 151 29.67 -12.22 -5.35
N ASP A 152 29.38 -11.27 -4.45
CA ASP A 152 28.57 -11.48 -3.25
C ASP A 152 27.41 -10.46 -3.11
N PHE A 153 27.06 -9.79 -4.21
CA PHE A 153 26.00 -8.76 -4.23
C PHE A 153 24.61 -9.34 -3.99
N PHE A 154 24.42 -10.59 -4.32
CA PHE A 154 23.23 -11.40 -4.04
C PHE A 154 23.63 -12.57 -3.12
N ILE A 155 22.62 -13.20 -2.51
CA ILE A 155 22.85 -14.26 -1.53
C ILE A 155 22.78 -15.61 -2.22
N SER A 156 23.85 -16.38 -2.18
CA SER A 156 23.83 -17.80 -2.58
C SER A 156 24.24 -18.70 -1.42
N LEU A 157 23.57 -19.83 -1.32
CA LEU A 157 23.80 -20.83 -0.26
C LEU A 157 23.81 -22.23 -0.88
N PRO A 158 24.54 -23.21 -0.25
CA PRO A 158 24.40 -24.61 -0.63
C PRO A 158 22.95 -25.07 -0.56
N PRO A 159 22.46 -25.89 -1.51
CA PRO A 159 21.07 -26.36 -1.51
C PRO A 159 20.69 -27.22 -0.30
N THR A 160 21.69 -27.69 0.44
CA THR A 160 21.53 -28.48 1.69
C THR A 160 21.40 -27.60 2.94
N THR A 161 21.49 -26.29 2.81
CA THR A 161 21.35 -25.36 3.94
C THR A 161 19.95 -25.48 4.56
N ASP A 162 19.88 -25.61 5.88
CA ASP A 162 18.61 -25.62 6.61
C ASP A 162 18.04 -24.20 6.65
N LEU A 163 16.98 -23.98 5.88
CA LEU A 163 16.22 -22.73 5.80
C LEU A 163 14.78 -22.92 6.26
N SER A 164 14.50 -23.98 7.01
CA SER A 164 13.14 -24.33 7.47
C SER A 164 12.50 -23.27 8.37
N ALA A 165 13.31 -22.48 9.09
CA ALA A 165 12.84 -21.40 9.95
C ALA A 165 12.47 -20.12 9.19
N VAL A 166 12.85 -19.99 7.91
CA VAL A 166 12.65 -18.77 7.13
C VAL A 166 11.17 -18.57 6.81
N THR A 167 10.67 -17.35 7.05
CA THR A 167 9.32 -16.95 6.68
C THR A 167 9.18 -16.88 5.17
N ARG A 168 8.16 -17.57 4.63
CA ARG A 168 7.95 -17.71 3.18
C ARG A 168 6.57 -17.22 2.78
N PRO A 169 6.48 -16.08 2.06
CA PRO A 169 5.20 -15.53 1.60
C PRO A 169 4.68 -16.20 0.32
N ARG A 170 5.43 -17.14 -0.25
CA ARG A 170 5.11 -17.82 -1.51
C ARG A 170 5.32 -19.33 -1.38
N THR A 171 4.83 -20.08 -2.37
CA THR A 171 5.05 -21.53 -2.49
C THR A 171 6.25 -21.87 -3.37
N SER A 172 6.80 -20.92 -4.11
CA SER A 172 7.99 -21.09 -4.94
C SER A 172 9.24 -21.42 -4.10
N PRO A 173 10.25 -22.11 -4.66
CA PRO A 173 11.49 -22.40 -3.95
C PRO A 173 12.19 -21.11 -3.45
N LEU A 174 12.72 -21.15 -2.22
CA LEU A 174 13.45 -20.02 -1.67
C LEU A 174 14.79 -19.81 -2.36
N LEU A 175 15.49 -20.90 -2.71
CA LEU A 175 16.72 -20.87 -3.49
C LEU A 175 16.44 -21.30 -4.92
N THR A 176 16.84 -20.46 -5.87
CA THR A 176 16.70 -20.73 -7.30
C THR A 176 18.08 -21.00 -7.91
N PRO A 177 18.27 -22.08 -8.68
CA PRO A 177 19.53 -22.36 -9.34
C PRO A 177 19.76 -21.42 -10.53
N PHE A 178 20.96 -20.83 -10.57
CA PHE A 178 21.47 -20.04 -11.70
C PHE A 178 22.84 -20.53 -12.09
N THR A 179 23.13 -20.53 -13.39
CA THR A 179 24.43 -20.91 -13.93
C THR A 179 25.28 -19.66 -14.14
N LEU A 180 26.44 -19.62 -13.46
CA LEU A 180 27.43 -18.58 -13.66
C LEU A 180 28.08 -18.69 -15.06
N GLU A 181 28.72 -17.63 -15.54
CA GLU A 181 29.41 -17.66 -16.84
C GLU A 181 30.54 -18.72 -16.91
N ASN A 182 31.15 -19.07 -15.78
CA ASN A 182 32.14 -20.13 -15.68
C ASN A 182 31.54 -21.56 -15.66
N GLY A 183 30.22 -21.70 -15.76
CA GLY A 183 29.49 -22.98 -15.73
C GLY A 183 29.14 -23.51 -14.33
N GLU A 184 29.57 -22.87 -13.26
CA GLU A 184 29.19 -23.23 -11.88
C GLU A 184 27.70 -22.94 -11.66
N ILE A 185 26.99 -23.82 -10.96
CA ILE A 185 25.60 -23.60 -10.54
C ILE A 185 25.60 -23.05 -9.12
N ARG A 186 24.93 -21.92 -8.93
CA ARG A 186 24.68 -21.35 -7.60
C ARG A 186 23.19 -21.29 -7.29
N PHE A 187 22.86 -21.53 -6.03
CA PHE A 187 21.50 -21.48 -5.52
C PHE A 187 21.29 -20.14 -4.84
N VAL A 188 20.56 -19.26 -5.51
CA VAL A 188 20.44 -17.85 -5.15
C VAL A 188 19.09 -17.60 -4.45
N TRP A 189 19.11 -16.74 -3.44
CA TRP A 189 17.95 -16.42 -2.61
C TRP A 189 16.91 -15.62 -3.40
N THR A 190 15.69 -16.16 -3.45
CA THR A 190 14.54 -15.59 -4.16
C THR A 190 13.30 -15.73 -3.29
N THR A 191 13.04 -14.73 -2.44
CA THR A 191 11.90 -14.76 -1.51
C THR A 191 10.57 -14.86 -2.22
N PHE A 192 10.38 -14.12 -3.34
CA PHE A 192 9.09 -13.96 -3.99
C PHE A 192 8.93 -14.77 -5.27
N SER A 193 9.91 -14.75 -6.14
CA SER A 193 9.91 -15.52 -7.41
C SER A 193 11.31 -15.68 -7.97
N ALA A 194 11.48 -16.58 -8.92
CA ALA A 194 12.74 -16.81 -9.62
C ALA A 194 13.29 -15.57 -10.36
N ASP A 195 12.46 -14.60 -10.66
CA ASP A 195 12.84 -13.33 -11.29
C ASP A 195 12.94 -12.15 -10.29
N GLN A 196 12.84 -12.40 -9.01
CA GLN A 196 12.99 -11.40 -7.94
C GLN A 196 14.12 -11.85 -7.02
N ILE A 197 15.33 -11.38 -7.33
CA ILE A 197 16.57 -11.82 -6.68
C ILE A 197 16.82 -10.94 -5.46
N ASP A 198 16.89 -11.52 -4.28
CA ASP A 198 17.10 -10.79 -3.04
C ASP A 198 18.49 -10.18 -2.95
N LEU A 199 18.55 -8.89 -2.59
CA LEU A 199 19.78 -8.14 -2.41
C LEU A 199 20.48 -8.51 -1.11
N ASN A 200 21.81 -8.60 -1.12
CA ASN A 200 22.62 -8.96 0.04
C ASN A 200 23.02 -7.71 0.86
N PHE A 201 22.13 -7.21 1.71
CA PHE A 201 22.41 -6.03 2.54
C PHE A 201 23.52 -6.25 3.59
N ALA A 202 23.97 -7.48 3.83
CA ALA A 202 25.16 -7.72 4.65
C ALA A 202 26.44 -7.14 4.01
N ARG A 203 26.39 -6.81 2.73
CA ARG A 203 27.51 -6.20 2.00
C ARG A 203 27.35 -4.70 1.91
N PRO A 204 28.29 -3.91 2.43
CA PRO A 204 28.25 -2.45 2.38
C PRO A 204 28.05 -1.87 0.97
N ARG A 205 28.59 -2.53 -0.06
CA ARG A 205 28.42 -2.12 -1.46
C ARG A 205 26.96 -2.14 -1.91
N VAL A 206 26.17 -3.11 -1.44
CA VAL A 206 24.73 -3.18 -1.72
C VAL A 206 24.01 -2.00 -1.09
N LEU A 207 24.30 -1.69 0.17
CA LEU A 207 23.72 -0.53 0.85
C LEU A 207 24.05 0.76 0.08
N VAL A 208 25.30 0.96 -0.31
CA VAL A 208 25.72 2.17 -1.04
C VAL A 208 24.92 2.33 -2.32
N ARG A 209 24.79 1.28 -3.13
CA ARG A 209 23.99 1.32 -4.36
C ARG A 209 22.52 1.64 -4.10
N MET A 210 21.94 1.05 -3.07
CA MET A 210 20.53 1.28 -2.75
C MET A 210 20.29 2.68 -2.14
N VAL A 211 21.26 3.22 -1.40
CA VAL A 211 21.21 4.63 -0.95
C VAL A 211 21.31 5.57 -2.16
N GLU A 212 22.17 5.29 -3.14
CA GLU A 212 22.24 6.08 -4.38
C GLU A 212 20.89 6.12 -5.11
N VAL A 213 20.16 5.01 -5.14
CA VAL A 213 18.79 4.94 -5.70
C VAL A 213 17.84 5.84 -4.90
N LEU A 214 17.84 5.74 -3.58
CA LEU A 214 17.00 6.59 -2.71
C LEU A 214 17.30 8.07 -2.94
N LEU A 215 18.57 8.45 -2.99
CA LEU A 215 18.99 9.83 -3.24
C LEU A 215 18.50 10.34 -4.61
N ASP A 216 18.57 9.50 -5.64
CA ASP A 216 18.04 9.85 -6.96
C ASP A 216 16.52 10.12 -6.92
N TYR A 217 15.76 9.28 -6.24
CA TYR A 217 14.31 9.47 -6.09
C TYR A 217 13.96 10.75 -5.31
N LEU A 218 14.73 11.04 -4.25
CA LEU A 218 14.55 12.30 -3.49
C LEU A 218 14.84 13.53 -4.36
N LYS A 219 15.90 13.49 -5.17
CA LYS A 219 16.22 14.56 -6.14
C LYS A 219 15.14 14.72 -7.22
N ARG A 220 14.54 13.62 -7.65
CA ARG A 220 13.48 13.59 -8.67
C ARG A 220 12.12 14.06 -8.16
N GLY A 221 11.99 14.32 -6.85
CA GLY A 221 10.80 14.91 -6.27
C GLY A 221 9.86 13.93 -5.58
N ALA A 222 10.31 12.73 -5.24
CA ALA A 222 9.50 11.83 -4.40
C ALA A 222 9.14 12.53 -3.09
N ASP A 223 7.87 12.85 -2.91
CA ASP A 223 7.33 13.41 -1.67
C ASP A 223 7.13 12.32 -0.63
N TYR A 224 6.75 11.13 -1.08
CA TYR A 224 6.60 9.92 -0.30
C TYR A 224 7.42 8.81 -0.94
N VAL A 225 8.05 7.98 -0.12
CA VAL A 225 8.83 6.80 -0.56
C VAL A 225 8.26 5.56 0.13
N ARG A 226 7.75 4.64 -0.67
CA ARG A 226 7.24 3.35 -0.20
C ARG A 226 8.37 2.32 -0.20
N LEU A 227 8.69 1.78 0.95
CA LEU A 227 9.64 0.69 1.11
C LEU A 227 8.92 -0.65 0.90
N ASP A 228 9.01 -1.20 -0.29
CA ASP A 228 8.37 -2.45 -0.68
C ASP A 228 9.04 -3.65 -0.02
N ALA A 229 8.24 -4.58 0.52
CA ALA A 229 8.71 -5.83 1.13
C ALA A 229 9.84 -5.64 2.15
N VAL A 230 9.83 -4.55 2.86
CA VAL A 230 10.94 -4.07 3.70
C VAL A 230 11.32 -5.05 4.82
N GLY A 231 10.37 -5.84 5.32
CA GLY A 231 10.59 -6.79 6.42
C GLY A 231 11.65 -7.85 6.13
N TYR A 232 11.89 -8.16 4.87
CA TYR A 232 12.79 -9.21 4.41
C TYR A 232 14.23 -8.76 4.13
N MET A 233 14.55 -7.48 4.23
CA MET A 233 15.82 -6.94 3.73
C MET A 233 17.06 -7.61 4.32
N TRP A 234 17.11 -7.81 5.62
CA TRP A 234 18.25 -8.47 6.26
C TRP A 234 17.96 -9.96 6.50
N LYS A 235 18.90 -10.81 6.08
CA LYS A 235 18.79 -12.27 6.22
C LYS A 235 19.94 -12.82 7.05
N THR A 236 19.58 -13.64 8.03
CA THR A 236 20.53 -14.41 8.83
C THR A 236 20.02 -15.85 8.83
N PRO A 237 20.63 -16.77 8.06
CA PRO A 237 20.24 -18.17 8.05
C PRO A 237 20.17 -18.76 9.47
N GLY A 238 19.17 -19.59 9.74
CA GLY A 238 18.87 -20.10 11.09
C GLY A 238 17.87 -19.25 11.87
N THR A 239 17.49 -18.08 11.36
CA THR A 239 16.40 -17.24 11.89
C THR A 239 15.20 -17.27 10.95
N ASN A 240 14.11 -16.62 11.34
CA ASN A 240 12.95 -16.44 10.48
C ASN A 240 13.16 -15.46 9.30
N CYS A 241 14.29 -14.75 9.28
CA CYS A 241 14.69 -13.79 8.22
C CYS A 241 13.64 -12.74 7.87
N ILE A 242 12.82 -12.36 8.86
CA ILE A 242 11.88 -11.27 8.74
C ILE A 242 11.88 -10.43 10.03
N HIS A 243 11.73 -9.13 9.91
CA HIS A 243 11.71 -8.18 11.03
C HIS A 243 12.95 -8.23 11.93
N LEU A 244 14.10 -8.62 11.40
CA LEU A 244 15.33 -8.66 12.17
C LEU A 244 15.76 -7.25 12.60
N GLU A 245 16.51 -7.14 13.68
CA GLU A 245 16.99 -5.86 14.21
C GLU A 245 17.69 -5.01 13.13
N LYS A 246 18.53 -5.64 12.31
CA LYS A 246 19.23 -4.92 11.22
C LYS A 246 18.31 -4.45 10.10
N THR A 247 17.18 -5.12 9.87
CA THR A 247 16.13 -4.61 8.97
C THR A 247 15.55 -3.30 9.52
N HIS A 248 15.22 -3.23 10.80
CA HIS A 248 14.77 -2.01 11.45
C HIS A 248 15.83 -0.90 11.41
N LEU A 249 17.09 -1.24 11.62
CA LEU A 249 18.20 -0.28 11.51
C LEU A 249 18.35 0.29 10.09
N LEU A 250 18.12 -0.52 9.05
CA LEU A 250 18.09 -0.04 7.66
C LEU A 250 16.94 0.95 7.43
N VAL A 251 15.75 0.68 7.94
CA VAL A 251 14.62 1.62 7.87
C VAL A 251 14.96 2.94 8.56
N LYS A 252 15.57 2.89 9.75
CA LYS A 252 16.06 4.08 10.48
C LYS A 252 17.08 4.85 9.66
N LEU A 253 17.97 4.16 8.98
CA LEU A 253 18.98 4.77 8.12
C LEU A 253 18.34 5.50 6.93
N PHE A 254 17.42 4.88 6.22
CA PHE A 254 16.70 5.50 5.11
C PHE A 254 15.88 6.71 5.57
N ARG A 255 15.23 6.62 6.73
CA ARG A 255 14.53 7.75 7.34
C ARG A 255 15.48 8.91 7.67
N ALA A 256 16.63 8.62 8.28
CA ALA A 256 17.62 9.63 8.64
C ALA A 256 18.20 10.32 7.40
N ILE A 257 18.47 9.57 6.33
CA ILE A 257 18.95 10.11 5.05
C ILE A 257 17.88 11.02 4.43
N ALA A 258 16.63 10.57 4.37
CA ALA A 258 15.53 11.39 3.83
C ALA A 258 15.35 12.69 4.62
N ASN A 259 15.44 12.67 5.94
CA ASN A 259 15.35 13.86 6.79
C ASN A 259 16.47 14.89 6.52
N VAL A 260 17.67 14.42 6.21
CA VAL A 260 18.82 15.28 5.92
C VAL A 260 18.76 15.86 4.51
N VAL A 261 18.41 15.02 3.53
CA VAL A 261 18.48 15.38 2.09
C VAL A 261 17.24 16.13 1.64
N ALA A 262 16.07 15.70 2.09
CA ALA A 262 14.77 16.19 1.64
C ALA A 262 13.77 16.24 2.80
N PRO A 263 13.93 17.22 3.72
CA PRO A 263 13.01 17.38 4.86
C PRO A 263 11.55 17.45 4.40
N GLY A 264 10.66 16.76 5.12
CA GLY A 264 9.24 16.63 4.77
C GLY A 264 8.92 15.41 3.93
N THR A 265 9.91 14.66 3.44
CA THR A 265 9.67 13.35 2.79
C THR A 265 9.09 12.37 3.80
N VAL A 266 8.04 11.68 3.40
CA VAL A 266 7.40 10.63 4.21
C VAL A 266 7.90 9.26 3.76
N ILE A 267 8.39 8.46 4.70
CA ILE A 267 8.75 7.06 4.50
C ILE A 267 7.56 6.20 4.90
N ILE A 268 7.13 5.33 4.00
CA ILE A 268 6.06 4.37 4.23
C ILE A 268 6.64 2.96 4.16
N THR A 269 6.33 2.13 5.14
CA THR A 269 6.69 0.70 5.09
C THR A 269 5.51 -0.14 4.63
N GLU A 270 5.80 -1.12 3.81
CA GLU A 270 4.86 -2.12 3.32
C GLU A 270 5.27 -3.49 3.84
N THR A 271 4.46 -4.04 4.74
CA THR A 271 4.62 -5.37 5.32
C THR A 271 3.27 -6.05 5.52
N ASN A 272 2.98 -7.05 4.70
CA ASN A 272 1.75 -7.84 4.78
C ASN A 272 1.90 -8.95 5.84
N VAL A 273 1.80 -8.56 7.10
CA VAL A 273 2.06 -9.36 8.28
C VAL A 273 1.01 -9.08 9.36
N PRO A 274 0.94 -9.85 10.45
CA PRO A 274 0.07 -9.53 11.57
C PRO A 274 0.26 -8.10 12.07
N HIS A 275 -0.82 -7.47 12.53
CA HIS A 275 -0.85 -6.05 12.91
C HIS A 275 0.27 -5.65 13.88
N LYS A 276 0.54 -6.49 14.88
CA LYS A 276 1.61 -6.24 15.88
C LYS A 276 2.98 -6.06 15.22
N ASP A 277 3.30 -6.89 14.24
CA ASP A 277 4.58 -6.84 13.54
C ASP A 277 4.63 -5.65 12.57
N ASN A 278 3.51 -5.35 11.93
CA ASN A 278 3.39 -4.22 11.01
C ASN A 278 3.64 -2.87 11.72
N ILE A 279 3.01 -2.63 12.87
CA ILE A 279 3.18 -1.37 13.62
C ILE A 279 4.56 -1.22 14.26
N SER A 280 5.36 -2.29 14.36
CA SER A 280 6.73 -2.20 14.85
C SER A 280 7.60 -1.28 14.00
N TYR A 281 7.24 -1.06 12.73
CA TYR A 281 7.95 -0.16 11.81
C TYR A 281 7.71 1.33 12.07
N PHE A 282 6.87 1.70 13.02
CA PHE A 282 6.86 3.04 13.58
C PHE A 282 8.11 3.33 14.46
N GLY A 283 8.85 2.29 14.84
CA GLY A 283 10.02 2.41 15.72
C GLY A 283 9.63 3.00 17.07
N ASN A 284 10.35 4.05 17.49
CA ASN A 284 10.01 4.81 18.68
C ASN A 284 9.00 5.95 18.43
N GLY A 285 8.40 5.99 17.24
CA GLY A 285 7.48 7.02 16.78
C GLY A 285 8.14 8.21 16.08
N GLN A 286 9.47 8.23 15.95
CA GLN A 286 10.21 9.35 15.34
C GLN A 286 11.39 8.91 14.46
N ASP A 287 11.78 7.63 14.48
CA ASP A 287 13.04 7.18 13.89
C ASP A 287 12.93 6.18 12.75
N GLU A 288 11.75 5.57 12.54
CA GLU A 288 11.48 4.67 11.41
C GLU A 288 10.43 5.28 10.48
N ALA A 289 9.47 4.50 9.99
CA ALA A 289 8.44 5.00 9.08
C ALA A 289 7.52 6.04 9.75
N GLN A 290 7.14 7.08 9.00
CA GLN A 290 6.06 7.97 9.39
C GLN A 290 4.69 7.35 9.14
N MET A 291 4.58 6.50 8.13
CA MET A 291 3.35 5.77 7.82
C MET A 291 3.62 4.27 7.69
N VAL A 292 2.64 3.48 8.10
CA VAL A 292 2.59 2.05 7.79
C VAL A 292 1.28 1.74 7.10
N TYR A 293 1.30 0.79 6.15
CA TYR A 293 0.10 0.28 5.50
C TYR A 293 -0.84 -0.34 6.53
N GLN A 294 -2.11 0.06 6.55
CA GLN A 294 -3.11 -0.54 7.42
C GLN A 294 -3.70 -1.81 6.76
N PHE A 295 -2.91 -2.86 6.75
CA PHE A 295 -3.27 -4.12 6.09
C PHE A 295 -4.43 -4.87 6.74
N SER A 296 -4.74 -4.58 8.00
CA SER A 296 -5.88 -5.23 8.67
C SER A 296 -7.24 -4.66 8.23
N LEU A 297 -7.28 -3.43 7.75
CA LEU A 297 -8.52 -2.76 7.38
C LEU A 297 -9.24 -3.42 6.18
N PRO A 298 -8.58 -3.76 5.06
CA PRO A 298 -9.24 -4.38 3.92
C PRO A 298 -10.00 -5.66 4.25
N PRO A 299 -9.39 -6.69 4.88
CA PRO A 299 -10.10 -7.92 5.19
C PRO A 299 -11.16 -7.73 6.29
N LEU A 300 -10.95 -6.82 7.24
CA LEU A 300 -11.92 -6.60 8.32
C LEU A 300 -13.17 -5.86 7.86
N VAL A 301 -13.05 -4.85 7.00
CA VAL A 301 -14.20 -4.17 6.40
C VAL A 301 -14.97 -5.12 5.49
N LEU A 302 -14.28 -5.91 4.68
CA LEU A 302 -14.88 -6.92 3.82
C LEU A 302 -15.66 -7.96 4.63
N HIS A 303 -15.06 -8.52 5.68
CA HIS A 303 -15.69 -9.48 6.58
C HIS A 303 -16.92 -8.88 7.28
N ALA A 304 -16.81 -7.64 7.77
CA ALA A 304 -17.91 -6.95 8.46
C ALA A 304 -19.13 -6.79 7.56
N ILE A 305 -18.94 -6.38 6.31
CA ILE A 305 -20.05 -6.23 5.34
C ILE A 305 -20.59 -7.58 4.90
N HIS A 306 -19.75 -8.59 4.69
CA HIS A 306 -20.17 -9.94 4.35
C HIS A 306 -21.04 -10.61 5.41
N THR A 307 -20.66 -10.42 6.68
CA THR A 307 -21.38 -11.02 7.83
C THR A 307 -22.49 -10.13 8.39
N GLY A 308 -22.54 -8.85 7.98
CA GLY A 308 -23.44 -7.87 8.58
C GLY A 308 -23.10 -7.58 10.05
N SER A 309 -21.84 -7.73 10.47
CA SER A 309 -21.40 -7.57 11.85
C SER A 309 -20.13 -6.74 11.96
N ALA A 310 -20.21 -5.66 12.72
CA ALA A 310 -19.09 -4.78 13.06
C ALA A 310 -18.23 -5.30 14.22
N ARG A 311 -18.59 -6.41 14.85
CA ARG A 311 -17.98 -6.86 16.11
C ARG A 311 -16.45 -6.94 16.04
N ALA A 312 -15.91 -7.69 15.09
CA ALA A 312 -14.46 -7.87 14.96
C ALA A 312 -13.77 -6.55 14.56
N LEU A 313 -14.33 -5.81 13.60
CA LEU A 313 -13.82 -4.51 13.18
C LEU A 313 -13.79 -3.51 14.34
N ARG A 314 -14.88 -3.40 15.11
CA ARG A 314 -14.97 -2.52 16.28
C ARG A 314 -13.97 -2.88 17.37
N GLN A 315 -13.85 -4.17 17.68
CA GLN A 315 -12.92 -4.65 18.71
C GLN A 315 -11.48 -4.33 18.33
N TRP A 316 -11.09 -4.60 17.10
CA TRP A 316 -9.77 -4.27 16.59
C TRP A 316 -9.53 -2.75 16.55
N ALA A 317 -10.48 -1.98 16.03
CA ALA A 317 -10.38 -0.53 15.92
C ALA A 317 -10.21 0.13 17.31
N SER A 318 -10.78 -0.44 18.37
CA SER A 318 -10.60 0.05 19.74
C SER A 318 -9.17 -0.08 20.27
N THR A 319 -8.34 -0.90 19.63
CA THR A 319 -6.91 -1.08 19.99
C THR A 319 -5.99 -0.11 19.27
N LEU A 320 -6.47 0.60 18.26
CA LEU A 320 -5.65 1.50 17.45
C LEU A 320 -5.21 2.72 18.27
N GLN A 321 -3.91 2.98 18.22
CA GLN A 321 -3.36 4.24 18.71
C GLN A 321 -3.39 5.26 17.59
N VAL A 322 -3.98 6.40 17.87
CA VAL A 322 -4.07 7.50 16.92
C VAL A 322 -2.70 8.17 16.77
N GLY A 323 -2.41 8.68 15.58
CA GLY A 323 -1.19 9.41 15.28
C GLY A 323 -0.96 10.62 16.21
N ASN A 324 0.29 10.99 16.36
CA ASN A 324 0.74 12.04 17.28
C ASN A 324 1.43 13.21 16.54
N GLY A 325 1.15 13.39 15.26
CA GLY A 325 1.79 14.35 14.38
C GLY A 325 3.09 13.85 13.73
N ASN A 326 3.67 12.76 14.23
CA ASN A 326 4.91 12.17 13.69
C ASN A 326 4.68 10.86 12.94
N THR A 327 3.61 10.14 13.29
CA THR A 327 3.25 8.85 12.68
C THR A 327 1.75 8.78 12.45
N THR A 328 1.36 8.07 11.38
CA THR A 328 -0.05 7.76 11.10
C THR A 328 -0.17 6.52 10.23
N PHE A 329 -1.38 6.03 10.01
CA PHE A 329 -1.66 4.92 9.13
C PHE A 329 -1.90 5.39 7.69
N PHE A 330 -1.46 4.58 6.75
CA PHE A 330 -1.85 4.64 5.35
C PHE A 330 -3.00 3.65 5.16
N ASN A 331 -4.23 4.18 5.18
CA ASN A 331 -5.45 3.39 5.14
C ASN A 331 -5.87 3.10 3.70
N PHE A 332 -6.18 1.86 3.40
CA PHE A 332 -6.66 1.45 2.08
C PHE A 332 -7.60 0.25 2.18
N LEU A 333 -8.40 0.02 1.13
CA LEU A 333 -9.21 -1.19 0.98
C LEU A 333 -8.68 -2.08 -0.14
N ALA A 334 -8.17 -1.48 -1.21
CA ALA A 334 -7.64 -2.17 -2.36
C ALA A 334 -6.31 -1.57 -2.81
N SER A 335 -5.47 -2.39 -3.40
CA SER A 335 -4.25 -2.02 -4.09
C SER A 335 -4.03 -2.96 -5.29
N HIS A 336 -2.86 -2.87 -5.90
CA HIS A 336 -2.41 -3.79 -6.96
C HIS A 336 -2.17 -5.23 -6.47
N ASP A 337 -2.08 -5.44 -5.16
CA ASP A 337 -1.98 -6.74 -4.51
C ASP A 337 -3.36 -7.37 -4.27
N GLY A 338 -3.39 -8.65 -3.91
CA GLY A 338 -4.58 -9.26 -3.35
C GLY A 338 -4.86 -8.77 -1.92
N ILE A 339 -6.05 -9.10 -1.41
CA ILE A 339 -6.43 -8.81 -0.03
C ILE A 339 -5.66 -9.77 0.89
N GLY A 340 -4.74 -9.25 1.69
CA GLY A 340 -3.91 -10.03 2.59
C GLY A 340 -4.70 -10.62 3.75
N LEU A 341 -4.42 -11.89 4.09
CA LEU A 341 -5.09 -12.59 5.18
C LEU A 341 -4.28 -12.63 6.47
N ASN A 342 -2.95 -12.59 6.39
CA ASN A 342 -2.10 -12.55 7.59
C ASN A 342 -2.45 -11.40 8.55
N PRO A 343 -2.76 -10.19 8.08
CA PRO A 343 -3.12 -9.09 8.96
C PRO A 343 -4.45 -9.27 9.71
N ALA A 344 -5.30 -10.19 9.27
CA ALA A 344 -6.55 -10.53 9.94
C ALA A 344 -6.42 -11.69 10.97
N ARG A 345 -5.31 -12.44 10.91
CA ARG A 345 -5.07 -13.56 11.84
C ARG A 345 -4.86 -13.04 13.25
N GLY A 346 -5.50 -13.71 14.22
CA GLY A 346 -5.55 -13.26 15.60
C GLY A 346 -6.61 -12.18 15.89
N ILE A 347 -7.24 -11.61 14.86
CA ILE A 347 -8.39 -10.69 14.95
C ILE A 347 -9.65 -11.46 14.56
N LEU A 348 -9.64 -12.12 13.41
CA LEU A 348 -10.63 -13.11 13.01
C LEU A 348 -10.16 -14.51 13.40
N SER A 349 -11.08 -15.39 13.76
CA SER A 349 -10.77 -16.80 13.96
C SER A 349 -10.43 -17.49 12.64
N GLU A 350 -9.72 -18.62 12.69
CA GLU A 350 -9.43 -19.43 11.50
C GLU A 350 -10.72 -19.93 10.80
N VAL A 351 -11.78 -20.16 11.57
CA VAL A 351 -13.10 -20.52 11.01
C VAL A 351 -13.70 -19.37 10.21
N GLU A 352 -13.62 -18.14 10.74
CA GLU A 352 -14.10 -16.93 10.06
C GLU A 352 -13.29 -16.65 8.78
N ILE A 353 -11.96 -16.79 8.82
CA ILE A 353 -11.09 -16.62 7.64
C ILE A 353 -11.40 -17.69 6.59
N THR A 354 -11.51 -18.95 6.98
CA THR A 354 -11.83 -20.05 6.07
C THR A 354 -13.18 -19.84 5.40
N ALA A 355 -14.19 -19.40 6.14
CA ALA A 355 -15.51 -19.10 5.59
C ALA A 355 -15.46 -17.95 4.58
N LEU A 356 -14.74 -16.87 4.90
CA LEU A 356 -14.58 -15.72 4.00
C LEU A 356 -13.88 -16.13 2.69
N VAL A 357 -12.79 -16.88 2.77
CA VAL A 357 -12.05 -17.38 1.60
C VAL A 357 -12.93 -18.26 0.73
N ARG A 358 -13.64 -19.21 1.34
CA ARG A 358 -14.57 -20.11 0.62
C ARG A 358 -15.66 -19.32 -0.11
N ASP A 359 -16.31 -18.40 0.58
CA ASP A 359 -17.44 -17.66 0.02
C ASP A 359 -17.00 -16.76 -1.14
N LEU A 360 -15.84 -16.10 -1.01
CA LEU A 360 -15.26 -15.29 -2.09
C LEU A 360 -14.78 -16.12 -3.27
N ALA A 361 -14.19 -17.29 -3.02
CA ALA A 361 -13.78 -18.21 -4.09
C ALA A 361 -14.99 -18.71 -4.90
N LEU A 362 -16.13 -18.98 -4.25
CA LEU A 362 -17.38 -19.36 -4.92
C LEU A 362 -17.92 -18.23 -5.81
N GLU A 363 -17.67 -16.96 -5.45
CA GLU A 363 -18.05 -15.79 -6.25
C GLU A 363 -16.98 -15.38 -7.28
N GLY A 364 -15.93 -16.19 -7.47
CA GLY A 364 -14.95 -16.01 -8.54
C GLY A 364 -13.63 -15.37 -8.15
N ALA A 365 -13.37 -15.12 -6.87
CA ALA A 365 -12.05 -14.71 -6.41
C ALA A 365 -11.00 -15.82 -6.58
N LEU A 366 -9.76 -15.43 -6.82
CA LEU A 366 -8.62 -16.35 -6.98
C LEU A 366 -7.74 -16.31 -5.73
N ILE A 367 -7.51 -17.46 -5.13
CA ILE A 367 -6.78 -17.56 -3.86
C ILE A 367 -5.31 -17.89 -4.12
N SER A 368 -4.41 -17.11 -3.57
CA SER A 368 -2.97 -17.41 -3.53
C SER A 368 -2.58 -17.96 -2.17
N TYR A 369 -1.62 -18.91 -2.16
CA TYR A 369 -1.20 -19.66 -0.99
C TYR A 369 0.23 -19.33 -0.60
N LYS A 370 0.58 -19.62 0.66
CA LYS A 370 1.94 -19.59 1.21
C LYS A 370 2.31 -20.94 1.77
N ASN A 371 3.62 -21.20 1.88
CA ASN A 371 4.15 -22.34 2.60
C ASN A 371 4.21 -22.05 4.12
N ASN A 372 3.82 -23.03 4.91
CA ASN A 372 3.98 -23.03 6.37
C ASN A 372 5.25 -23.79 6.78
N PRO A 373 5.79 -23.55 8.00
CA PRO A 373 6.99 -24.24 8.49
C PRO A 373 6.86 -25.78 8.55
N ASP A 374 5.63 -26.29 8.71
CA ASP A 374 5.34 -27.74 8.74
C ASP A 374 5.22 -28.38 7.35
N GLY A 375 5.45 -27.62 6.28
CA GLY A 375 5.34 -28.07 4.89
C GLY A 375 3.91 -28.02 4.32
N SER A 376 2.92 -27.65 5.11
CA SER A 376 1.55 -27.41 4.62
C SER A 376 1.46 -26.05 3.91
N THR A 377 0.34 -25.82 3.24
CA THR A 377 0.02 -24.52 2.64
C THR A 377 -1.24 -23.94 3.28
N SER A 378 -1.31 -22.61 3.33
CA SER A 378 -2.51 -21.90 3.78
C SER A 378 -2.80 -20.70 2.87
N PRO A 379 -4.07 -20.24 2.79
CA PRO A 379 -4.41 -19.04 2.06
C PRO A 379 -3.60 -17.84 2.54
N TYR A 380 -3.02 -17.09 1.60
CA TYR A 380 -2.20 -15.91 1.86
C TYR A 380 -2.91 -14.63 1.47
N GLU A 381 -3.52 -14.60 0.28
CA GLU A 381 -4.27 -13.46 -0.23
C GLU A 381 -5.44 -13.87 -1.12
N ILE A 382 -6.44 -13.01 -1.16
CA ILE A 382 -7.62 -13.11 -2.01
C ILE A 382 -7.46 -12.13 -3.17
N ASN A 383 -7.34 -12.64 -4.39
CA ASN A 383 -7.19 -11.85 -5.61
C ASN A 383 -8.56 -11.60 -6.23
N VAL A 384 -9.00 -10.37 -6.20
CA VAL A 384 -10.32 -9.92 -6.61
C VAL A 384 -10.32 -8.39 -6.67
N THR A 385 -11.14 -7.77 -7.52
CA THR A 385 -11.41 -6.35 -7.34
C THR A 385 -12.23 -6.14 -6.06
N TYR A 386 -12.00 -5.05 -5.34
CA TYR A 386 -12.76 -4.80 -4.10
C TYR A 386 -14.26 -4.62 -4.37
N PHE A 387 -14.60 -4.09 -5.54
CA PHE A 387 -15.98 -3.97 -6.00
C PHE A 387 -16.66 -5.36 -6.11
N ASP A 388 -16.02 -6.32 -6.76
CA ASP A 388 -16.57 -7.68 -6.86
C ASP A 388 -16.48 -8.45 -5.53
N ALA A 389 -15.48 -8.18 -4.69
CA ALA A 389 -15.38 -8.79 -3.37
C ALA A 389 -16.57 -8.48 -2.46
N LEU A 390 -17.13 -7.27 -2.56
CA LEU A 390 -18.28 -6.83 -1.77
C LEU A 390 -19.62 -7.34 -2.31
N ASN A 391 -19.68 -7.82 -3.55
CA ASN A 391 -20.91 -8.07 -4.26
C ASN A 391 -21.02 -9.53 -4.69
N ARG A 392 -22.23 -9.94 -5.04
CA ARG A 392 -22.56 -11.31 -5.44
C ARG A 392 -23.20 -11.33 -6.83
N GLU A 393 -23.12 -12.47 -7.48
CA GLU A 393 -23.90 -12.71 -8.68
C GLU A 393 -25.40 -12.53 -8.38
N GLY A 394 -26.09 -11.79 -9.24
CA GLY A 394 -27.51 -11.49 -9.06
C GLY A 394 -27.85 -10.24 -8.25
N ASP A 395 -26.88 -9.59 -7.60
CA ASP A 395 -27.11 -8.28 -7.00
C ASP A 395 -27.45 -7.24 -8.08
N ASP A 396 -28.41 -6.35 -7.77
CA ASP A 396 -28.66 -5.20 -8.61
C ASP A 396 -27.60 -4.08 -8.40
N ASP A 397 -27.53 -3.16 -9.33
CA ASP A 397 -26.52 -2.10 -9.32
C ASP A 397 -26.65 -1.17 -8.10
N GLU A 398 -27.85 -0.91 -7.62
CA GLU A 398 -28.05 -0.07 -6.44
C GLU A 398 -27.51 -0.74 -5.16
N THR A 399 -27.74 -2.02 -4.99
CA THR A 399 -27.16 -2.83 -3.91
C THR A 399 -25.64 -2.83 -3.98
N ARG A 400 -25.07 -3.04 -5.16
CA ARG A 400 -23.61 -2.99 -5.39
C ARG A 400 -23.02 -1.64 -5.01
N LEU A 401 -23.64 -0.56 -5.42
CA LEU A 401 -23.22 0.80 -5.11
C LEU A 401 -23.29 1.09 -3.61
N LYS A 402 -24.38 0.69 -2.95
CA LYS A 402 -24.56 0.92 -1.50
C LYS A 402 -23.45 0.25 -0.70
N ARG A 403 -23.15 -1.02 -0.95
CA ARG A 403 -22.07 -1.74 -0.25
C ARG A 403 -20.70 -1.13 -0.53
N PHE A 404 -20.44 -0.79 -1.78
CA PHE A 404 -19.16 -0.17 -2.18
C PHE A 404 -18.96 1.20 -1.53
N MET A 405 -19.99 2.02 -1.51
CA MET A 405 -19.94 3.35 -0.89
C MET A 405 -19.83 3.25 0.63
N LEU A 406 -20.53 2.30 1.28
CA LEU A 406 -20.41 2.03 2.71
C LEU A 406 -18.98 1.66 3.11
N ALA A 407 -18.35 0.74 2.37
CA ALA A 407 -16.96 0.35 2.63
C ALA A 407 -16.01 1.54 2.56
N HIS A 408 -16.14 2.38 1.54
CA HIS A 408 -15.31 3.56 1.37
C HIS A 408 -15.61 4.67 2.37
N ALA A 409 -16.86 4.82 2.80
CA ALA A 409 -17.22 5.75 3.88
C ALA A 409 -16.57 5.35 5.22
N ILE A 410 -16.47 4.05 5.50
CA ILE A 410 -15.74 3.53 6.66
C ILE A 410 -14.24 3.87 6.51
N LEU A 411 -13.63 3.55 5.38
CA LEU A 411 -12.23 3.86 5.10
C LEU A 411 -11.91 5.34 5.34
N LEU A 412 -12.74 6.23 4.79
CA LEU A 412 -12.55 7.68 4.86
C LEU A 412 -12.76 8.26 6.26
N ALA A 413 -13.47 7.56 7.12
CA ALA A 413 -13.74 7.98 8.50
C ALA A 413 -12.66 7.53 9.51
N PHE A 414 -11.84 6.51 9.18
CA PHE A 414 -10.80 6.02 10.09
C PHE A 414 -9.64 7.02 10.23
N PRO A 415 -8.99 7.07 11.42
CA PRO A 415 -7.78 7.86 11.61
C PRO A 415 -6.65 7.40 10.68
N GLY A 416 -6.06 8.31 9.94
CA GLY A 416 -5.00 8.05 8.99
C GLY A 416 -5.20 8.78 7.66
N VAL A 417 -4.26 8.59 6.75
CA VAL A 417 -4.33 9.10 5.38
C VAL A 417 -4.97 8.03 4.49
N PRO A 418 -6.13 8.29 3.90
CA PRO A 418 -6.78 7.30 3.04
C PRO A 418 -6.14 7.25 1.66
N ALA A 419 -6.09 6.06 1.10
CA ALA A 419 -5.64 5.79 -0.26
C ALA A 419 -6.68 4.98 -1.03
N ILE A 420 -6.91 5.37 -2.27
CA ILE A 420 -7.87 4.76 -3.17
C ILE A 420 -7.14 4.21 -4.38
N TYR A 421 -7.34 2.93 -4.65
CA TYR A 421 -6.78 2.31 -5.85
C TYR A 421 -7.55 2.74 -7.10
N ILE A 422 -6.84 2.91 -8.21
CA ILE A 422 -7.43 3.35 -9.49
C ILE A 422 -8.58 2.45 -9.94
N GLN A 423 -8.48 1.13 -9.75
CA GLN A 423 -9.57 0.21 -10.10
C GLN A 423 -10.82 0.43 -9.24
N SER A 424 -10.66 0.90 -8.02
CA SER A 424 -11.78 1.22 -7.13
C SER A 424 -12.51 2.48 -7.56
N ILE A 425 -11.80 3.58 -7.84
CA ILE A 425 -12.45 4.83 -8.31
C ILE A 425 -13.14 4.64 -9.67
N LEU A 426 -12.64 3.71 -10.49
CA LEU A 426 -13.23 3.38 -11.78
C LEU A 426 -14.34 2.31 -11.70
N GLY A 427 -14.60 1.73 -10.53
CA GLY A 427 -15.60 0.68 -10.37
C GLY A 427 -15.29 -0.57 -11.19
N SER A 428 -14.03 -0.95 -11.29
CA SER A 428 -13.60 -2.05 -12.14
C SER A 428 -14.06 -3.39 -11.62
N ARG A 429 -14.44 -4.27 -12.55
CA ARG A 429 -14.81 -5.66 -12.31
C ARG A 429 -13.58 -6.56 -12.49
N ASN A 430 -13.68 -7.80 -12.02
CA ASN A 430 -12.65 -8.82 -12.19
C ASN A 430 -12.25 -9.00 -13.65
N ASP A 431 -10.95 -8.93 -13.94
CA ASP A 431 -10.38 -9.08 -15.28
C ASP A 431 -9.85 -10.51 -15.48
N TYR A 432 -10.74 -11.44 -15.80
CA TYR A 432 -10.35 -12.84 -16.06
C TYR A 432 -9.56 -13.02 -17.35
N ASP A 433 -9.78 -12.17 -18.35
CA ASP A 433 -8.98 -12.17 -19.57
C ASP A 433 -7.53 -11.80 -19.27
N GLY A 434 -7.32 -10.76 -18.46
CA GLY A 434 -6.01 -10.37 -17.99
C GLY A 434 -5.29 -11.48 -17.23
N VAL A 435 -6.00 -12.24 -16.41
CA VAL A 435 -5.44 -13.42 -15.70
C VAL A 435 -4.97 -14.49 -16.69
N ARG A 436 -5.77 -14.80 -17.70
CA ARG A 436 -5.40 -15.77 -18.74
C ARG A 436 -4.18 -15.34 -19.55
N GLU A 437 -4.11 -14.06 -19.89
CA GLU A 437 -3.00 -13.50 -20.66
C GLU A 437 -1.70 -13.40 -19.85
N ALA A 438 -1.80 -12.92 -18.60
CA ALA A 438 -0.64 -12.70 -17.74
C ALA A 438 -0.15 -13.97 -17.03
N GLY A 439 -1.02 -14.94 -16.83
CA GLY A 439 -0.68 -16.21 -16.19
C GLY A 439 -0.51 -16.13 -14.67
N HIS A 440 -1.02 -15.07 -14.02
CA HIS A 440 -0.99 -14.94 -12.56
C HIS A 440 -2.27 -14.30 -12.00
N ASN A 441 -2.60 -14.64 -10.74
CA ASN A 441 -3.86 -14.27 -10.11
C ASN A 441 -4.06 -12.75 -9.94
N ARG A 442 -3.00 -12.01 -9.64
CA ARG A 442 -3.10 -10.56 -9.36
C ARG A 442 -3.55 -9.73 -10.56
N ALA A 443 -3.37 -10.26 -11.79
CA ALA A 443 -3.84 -9.61 -13.00
C ALA A 443 -5.35 -9.34 -13.01
N ILE A 444 -6.13 -10.10 -12.23
CA ILE A 444 -7.58 -9.90 -12.05
C ILE A 444 -7.94 -8.47 -11.62
N ASN A 445 -7.01 -7.78 -10.96
CA ASN A 445 -7.19 -6.44 -10.37
C ASN A 445 -6.19 -5.42 -10.95
N ARG A 446 -5.66 -5.65 -12.15
CA ARG A 446 -4.65 -4.79 -12.79
C ARG A 446 -4.98 -4.45 -14.24
N GLN A 447 -6.27 -4.37 -14.58
CA GLN A 447 -6.72 -4.09 -15.95
C GLN A 447 -6.22 -2.73 -16.42
N LYS A 448 -5.68 -2.68 -17.65
CA LYS A 448 -5.33 -1.45 -18.35
C LYS A 448 -6.46 -1.05 -19.30
N TYR A 449 -6.65 0.24 -19.49
CA TYR A 449 -7.73 0.77 -20.32
C TYR A 449 -7.18 1.63 -21.46
N SER A 450 -7.82 1.53 -22.63
CA SER A 450 -7.71 2.59 -23.63
C SER A 450 -8.34 3.88 -23.07
N LEU A 451 -7.69 5.02 -23.28
CA LEU A 451 -8.18 6.30 -22.77
C LEU A 451 -9.58 6.62 -23.29
N SER A 452 -9.83 6.46 -24.60
CA SER A 452 -11.13 6.72 -25.19
C SER A 452 -12.24 5.85 -24.58
N ALA A 453 -11.98 4.55 -24.41
CA ALA A 453 -12.97 3.62 -23.83
C ALA A 453 -13.34 3.99 -22.39
N ILE A 454 -12.37 4.36 -21.56
CA ILE A 454 -12.64 4.74 -20.18
C ILE A 454 -13.36 6.09 -20.10
N GLU A 455 -13.00 7.06 -20.93
CA GLU A 455 -13.67 8.35 -20.97
C GLU A 455 -15.13 8.23 -21.45
N ASP A 456 -15.39 7.42 -22.47
CA ASP A 456 -16.76 7.11 -22.90
C ASP A 456 -17.59 6.48 -21.78
N ALA A 457 -16.99 5.56 -21.02
CA ALA A 457 -17.66 4.93 -19.88
C ALA A 457 -17.95 5.92 -18.74
N LEU A 458 -17.07 6.89 -18.51
CA LEU A 458 -17.24 7.90 -17.45
C LEU A 458 -18.33 8.94 -17.79
N VAL A 459 -18.61 9.22 -19.05
CA VAL A 459 -19.69 10.14 -19.46
C VAL A 459 -21.05 9.48 -19.56
N ASN A 460 -21.11 8.15 -19.58
CA ASN A 460 -22.38 7.41 -19.62
C ASN A 460 -23.08 7.45 -18.26
N SER A 461 -23.97 8.41 -18.05
CA SER A 461 -24.61 8.70 -16.76
C SER A 461 -25.45 7.56 -16.17
N THR A 462 -25.88 6.62 -16.97
CA THR A 462 -26.61 5.42 -16.52
C THR A 462 -25.70 4.23 -16.23
N GLY A 463 -24.42 4.32 -16.62
CA GLY A 463 -23.44 3.27 -16.44
C GLY A 463 -22.98 3.17 -14.99
N LEU A 464 -22.75 1.95 -14.52
CA LEU A 464 -22.27 1.67 -13.16
C LEU A 464 -20.93 2.38 -12.88
N ARG A 465 -20.00 2.35 -13.83
CA ARG A 465 -18.69 3.02 -13.71
C ARG A 465 -18.81 4.52 -13.47
N HIS A 466 -19.69 5.20 -14.22
CA HIS A 466 -19.97 6.61 -14.01
C HIS A 466 -20.50 6.88 -12.59
N GLN A 467 -21.42 6.06 -12.13
CA GLN A 467 -22.02 6.22 -10.80
C GLN A 467 -21.00 5.99 -9.67
N VAL A 468 -20.15 4.98 -9.79
CA VAL A 468 -19.05 4.75 -8.83
C VAL A 468 -18.10 5.93 -8.81
N TYR A 469 -17.60 6.33 -9.96
CA TYR A 469 -16.66 7.44 -10.10
C TYR A 469 -17.24 8.74 -9.52
N THR A 470 -18.47 9.08 -9.88
CA THR A 470 -19.11 10.33 -9.46
C THR A 470 -19.39 10.34 -7.95
N ARG A 471 -19.99 9.27 -7.42
CA ARG A 471 -20.36 9.18 -6.00
C ARG A 471 -19.10 9.12 -5.10
N LEU A 472 -18.11 8.32 -5.46
CA LEU A 472 -16.89 8.19 -4.67
C LEU A 472 -16.04 9.47 -4.72
N SER A 473 -15.88 10.08 -5.89
CA SER A 473 -15.17 11.36 -6.03
C SER A 473 -15.82 12.46 -5.18
N LYS A 474 -17.16 12.54 -5.19
CA LYS A 474 -17.90 13.50 -4.37
C LYS A 474 -17.67 13.24 -2.87
N LEU A 475 -17.74 11.99 -2.43
CA LEU A 475 -17.54 11.64 -1.03
C LEU A 475 -16.12 11.98 -0.55
N ILE A 476 -15.11 11.67 -1.36
CA ILE A 476 -13.72 12.04 -1.07
C ILE A 476 -13.55 13.56 -0.99
N GLN A 477 -14.12 14.32 -1.92
CA GLN A 477 -14.05 15.78 -1.91
C GLN A 477 -14.75 16.38 -0.69
N GLN A 478 -15.88 15.81 -0.26
CA GLN A 478 -16.55 16.20 0.99
C GLN A 478 -15.66 15.93 2.20
N ARG A 479 -15.09 14.73 2.30
CA ARG A 479 -14.18 14.35 3.39
C ARG A 479 -13.02 15.33 3.52
N ARG A 480 -12.42 15.75 2.43
CA ARG A 480 -11.29 16.67 2.39
C ARG A 480 -11.58 18.07 2.98
N ARG A 481 -12.85 18.40 3.18
CA ARG A 481 -13.30 19.68 3.78
C ARG A 481 -13.65 19.57 5.25
N LEU A 482 -13.53 18.40 5.85
CA LEU A 482 -13.98 18.10 7.20
C LEU A 482 -12.78 17.95 8.12
N ALA A 483 -12.48 18.99 8.91
CA ALA A 483 -11.33 19.02 9.81
C ALA A 483 -11.37 17.93 10.89
N ALA A 484 -12.56 17.42 11.22
CA ALA A 484 -12.71 16.26 12.11
C ALA A 484 -11.97 15.03 11.59
N PHE A 485 -11.82 14.88 10.28
CA PHE A 485 -11.11 13.76 9.66
C PHE A 485 -9.60 13.98 9.48
N HIS A 486 -9.02 14.99 10.12
CA HIS A 486 -7.55 15.10 10.18
C HIS A 486 -6.96 13.75 10.65
N PRO A 487 -5.92 13.23 9.99
CA PRO A 487 -5.38 11.88 10.28
C PRO A 487 -5.02 11.63 11.74
N ASP A 488 -4.57 12.65 12.45
CA ASP A 488 -4.13 12.56 13.84
C ASP A 488 -5.25 12.83 14.87
N ASN A 489 -6.46 13.14 14.42
CA ASN A 489 -7.58 13.35 15.31
C ASN A 489 -8.05 12.03 15.93
N PRO A 490 -8.45 12.04 17.21
CA PRO A 490 -8.90 10.85 17.90
C PRO A 490 -10.21 10.29 17.34
N MET A 491 -10.42 9.01 17.61
CA MET A 491 -11.63 8.27 17.31
C MET A 491 -12.19 7.67 18.59
N THR A 492 -13.47 7.90 18.87
CA THR A 492 -14.20 7.22 19.93
C THR A 492 -15.19 6.26 19.30
N LEU A 493 -15.16 5.00 19.73
CA LEU A 493 -16.10 3.95 19.31
C LEU A 493 -17.18 3.76 20.36
N PHE A 494 -18.41 3.61 19.91
CA PHE A 494 -19.56 3.38 20.79
C PHE A 494 -20.03 1.94 20.69
N GLN A 495 -20.48 1.39 21.82
CA GLN A 495 -21.18 0.11 21.84
C GLN A 495 -22.54 0.26 21.16
N SER A 496 -22.88 -0.70 20.32
CA SER A 496 -24.12 -0.69 19.55
C SER A 496 -24.49 -2.12 19.14
N ASP A 497 -25.63 -2.29 18.49
CA ASP A 497 -25.95 -3.54 17.79
C ASP A 497 -24.78 -3.97 16.91
N ASN A 498 -24.55 -5.27 16.80
CA ASN A 498 -23.44 -5.78 15.99
C ASN A 498 -23.53 -5.41 14.51
N ALA A 499 -24.72 -5.14 13.99
CA ALA A 499 -24.88 -4.66 12.61
C ALA A 499 -24.50 -3.18 12.43
N LEU A 500 -24.30 -2.45 13.51
CA LEU A 500 -23.94 -1.03 13.47
C LEU A 500 -22.48 -0.80 13.87
N LEU A 501 -21.84 0.10 13.16
CA LEU A 501 -20.58 0.71 13.58
C LEU A 501 -20.86 2.19 13.85
N ILE A 502 -20.61 2.65 15.05
CA ILE A 502 -20.80 4.05 15.46
C ILE A 502 -19.49 4.57 16.02
N MET A 503 -18.96 5.63 15.40
CA MET A 503 -17.71 6.27 15.83
C MET A 503 -17.84 7.78 15.80
N LYS A 504 -17.12 8.45 16.68
CA LYS A 504 -16.97 9.91 16.69
C LYS A 504 -15.54 10.27 16.33
N ARG A 505 -15.39 11.17 15.36
CA ARG A 505 -14.12 11.83 15.05
C ARG A 505 -14.22 13.28 15.49
N TYR A 506 -13.19 13.80 16.14
CA TYR A 506 -13.21 15.16 16.67
C TYR A 506 -11.82 15.79 16.69
N SER A 507 -11.76 17.09 16.44
CA SER A 507 -10.52 17.84 16.53
C SER A 507 -10.11 18.06 18.00
N HIS A 508 -8.82 18.00 18.28
CA HIS A 508 -8.28 18.20 19.64
C HIS A 508 -8.68 19.53 20.27
N ASN A 509 -8.93 20.55 19.47
CA ASN A 509 -9.37 21.88 19.93
C ASN A 509 -10.90 22.02 20.03
N GLY A 510 -11.65 20.95 19.78
CA GLY A 510 -13.12 20.95 19.85
C GLY A 510 -13.81 21.76 18.74
N GLY A 511 -13.08 22.13 17.68
CA GLY A 511 -13.62 23.01 16.62
C GLY A 511 -14.46 22.30 15.57
N ASP A 512 -14.35 20.99 15.43
CA ASP A 512 -15.12 20.19 14.48
C ASP A 512 -15.29 18.77 15.00
N GLU A 513 -16.52 18.25 14.90
CA GLU A 513 -16.89 16.92 15.38
C GLU A 513 -17.81 16.25 14.37
N LEU A 514 -17.65 14.95 14.17
CA LEU A 514 -18.51 14.13 13.33
C LEU A 514 -18.86 12.83 14.05
N LEU A 515 -20.14 12.54 14.15
CA LEU A 515 -20.66 11.24 14.54
C LEU A 515 -20.93 10.44 13.27
N CYS A 516 -20.17 9.37 13.05
CA CYS A 516 -20.25 8.52 11.87
C CYS A 516 -21.02 7.25 12.22
N VAL A 517 -22.09 6.97 11.50
CA VAL A 517 -22.99 5.84 11.75
C VAL A 517 -23.08 4.98 10.48
N PHE A 518 -22.83 3.68 10.62
CA PHE A 518 -22.79 2.74 9.51
C PHE A 518 -23.68 1.53 9.80
N ASN A 519 -24.64 1.25 8.93
CA ASN A 519 -25.37 -0.01 8.93
C ASN A 519 -24.68 -1.01 8.01
N LEU A 520 -24.04 -2.03 8.59
CA LEU A 520 -23.30 -3.05 7.85
C LEU A 520 -24.18 -4.18 7.31
N SER A 521 -25.48 -4.15 7.58
CA SER A 521 -26.40 -5.22 7.22
C SER A 521 -27.31 -4.87 6.05
N GLY A 522 -27.83 -5.91 5.41
CA GLY A 522 -28.83 -5.80 4.34
C GLY A 522 -30.26 -5.60 4.82
N ARG A 523 -30.45 -5.11 6.04
CA ARG A 523 -31.78 -4.82 6.62
C ARG A 523 -31.83 -3.41 7.18
N GLN A 524 -33.02 -2.85 7.25
CA GLN A 524 -33.27 -1.59 7.94
C GLN A 524 -33.08 -1.78 9.44
N ILE A 525 -32.41 -0.84 10.11
CA ILE A 525 -32.13 -0.87 11.55
C ILE A 525 -32.45 0.49 12.16
N GLU A 526 -33.03 0.45 13.38
CA GLU A 526 -33.15 1.62 14.21
C GLU A 526 -31.95 1.74 15.15
N ALA A 527 -31.32 2.90 15.16
CA ALA A 527 -30.16 3.21 15.99
C ALA A 527 -30.49 4.31 17.00
N SER A 528 -30.23 4.06 18.28
CA SER A 528 -30.18 5.12 19.28
C SER A 528 -28.80 5.76 19.23
N LEU A 529 -28.73 7.05 18.92
CA LEU A 529 -27.47 7.77 18.87
C LEU A 529 -26.92 8.07 20.28
N PRO A 530 -25.58 8.08 20.44
CA PRO A 530 -24.99 8.34 21.76
C PRO A 530 -25.17 9.78 22.25
N GLU A 531 -25.55 10.69 21.35
CA GLU A 531 -25.76 12.10 21.63
C GLU A 531 -27.18 12.52 21.18
N ALA A 532 -27.93 13.12 22.07
CA ALA A 532 -29.36 13.46 21.87
C ALA A 532 -29.52 14.94 21.50
N HIS A 533 -29.24 15.30 20.23
CA HIS A 533 -29.47 16.62 19.69
C HIS A 533 -29.81 16.54 18.17
N LEU A 534 -30.09 17.69 17.58
CA LEU A 534 -30.34 17.78 16.14
C LEU A 534 -29.01 17.80 15.39
N PHE A 535 -28.87 16.90 14.43
CA PHE A 535 -27.72 16.82 13.54
C PHE A 535 -28.08 17.26 12.13
N GLN A 536 -27.03 17.53 11.36
CA GLN A 536 -27.09 17.56 9.93
C GLN A 536 -26.17 16.46 9.36
N ASP A 537 -26.70 15.59 8.51
CA ASP A 537 -25.85 14.68 7.73
C ASP A 537 -25.13 15.48 6.64
N VAL A 538 -23.81 15.59 6.74
CA VAL A 538 -23.00 16.38 5.80
C VAL A 538 -22.90 15.73 4.43
N VAL A 539 -23.27 14.47 4.28
CA VAL A 539 -23.26 13.74 3.01
C VAL A 539 -24.55 14.01 2.22
N SER A 540 -25.70 13.81 2.84
CA SER A 540 -27.02 13.99 2.21
C SER A 540 -27.55 15.41 2.33
N GLY A 541 -27.14 16.16 3.34
CA GLY A 541 -27.69 17.46 3.72
C GLY A 541 -28.98 17.38 4.57
N GLU A 542 -29.43 16.17 4.91
CA GLU A 542 -30.64 15.96 5.72
C GLU A 542 -30.43 16.34 7.18
N LYS A 543 -31.52 16.80 7.81
CA LYS A 543 -31.57 17.04 9.26
C LYS A 543 -32.00 15.76 9.95
N ILE A 544 -31.26 15.35 10.97
CA ILE A 544 -31.51 14.13 11.74
C ILE A 544 -31.78 14.50 13.18
N ASP A 545 -32.93 14.05 13.70
CA ASP A 545 -33.29 14.23 15.12
C ASP A 545 -32.70 13.08 15.96
N GLY A 546 -31.53 13.33 16.55
CA GLY A 546 -30.84 12.35 17.40
C GLY A 546 -31.48 12.17 18.80
N THR A 547 -32.55 12.91 19.15
CA THR A 547 -33.30 12.67 20.36
C THR A 547 -34.25 11.48 20.27
N GLN A 548 -34.48 10.98 19.07
CA GLN A 548 -35.29 9.80 18.75
C GLN A 548 -34.40 8.73 18.09
N PRO A 549 -34.84 7.46 18.11
CA PRO A 549 -34.17 6.43 17.31
C PRO A 549 -34.16 6.81 15.83
N VAL A 550 -33.00 6.71 15.23
CA VAL A 550 -32.76 7.03 13.80
C VAL A 550 -32.80 5.76 12.98
N THR A 551 -33.59 5.78 11.90
CA THR A 551 -33.70 4.66 10.99
C THR A 551 -32.59 4.73 9.94
N LEU A 552 -31.82 3.65 9.79
CA LEU A 552 -30.87 3.46 8.71
C LEU A 552 -31.34 2.34 7.79
N ASP A 553 -31.42 2.63 6.51
CA ASP A 553 -31.66 1.61 5.48
C ASP A 553 -30.49 0.61 5.35
N ALA A 554 -30.71 -0.48 4.63
CA ALA A 554 -29.67 -1.44 4.34
C ALA A 554 -28.41 -0.77 3.76
N TRP A 555 -27.25 -1.05 4.35
CA TRP A 555 -25.92 -0.51 3.95
C TRP A 555 -25.86 1.02 3.88
N GLN A 556 -26.71 1.72 4.60
CA GLN A 556 -26.68 3.19 4.72
C GLN A 556 -25.61 3.62 5.72
N PHE A 557 -25.01 4.77 5.45
CA PHE A 557 -24.13 5.48 6.39
C PHE A 557 -24.51 6.96 6.48
N MET A 558 -24.14 7.59 7.57
CA MET A 558 -24.33 9.01 7.83
C MET A 558 -23.08 9.59 8.48
N TRP A 559 -22.70 10.80 8.10
CA TRP A 559 -21.70 11.62 8.78
C TRP A 559 -22.41 12.84 9.39
N LEU A 560 -22.66 12.79 10.69
CA LEU A 560 -23.53 13.71 11.41
C LEU A 560 -22.69 14.79 12.12
N ARG A 561 -23.00 16.05 11.82
CA ARG A 561 -22.40 17.22 12.49
C ARG A 561 -23.42 17.94 13.36
#